data_6c190045fac9785d284ad37b45a02417
#
_entry.id   6c190045fac9785d284ad37b45a02417
#
_cell.length_a   1.000
_cell.length_b   1.000
_cell.length_c   1.000
_cell.angle_alpha   90.00
_cell.angle_beta   90.00
_cell.angle_gamma   90.00
#
_symmetry.space_group_name_H-M   'P 1'
#
loop_
_entity.id
_entity.type
_entity.pdbx_description
1 polymer ?
#
loop_
_entity_poly.entity_id
_entity_poly.type
_entity_poly.pdbx_seq_one_letter_code
_entity_poly.pdbx_strand_id
1 'polypeptide(L)'
;MLIRFFLHRLVWLSVLVSLGIGVLVARGLWVAREEVLLRAQHSDHSLSHTLAVGLEWTLGDLDRKVQTMALLLSASELGHDVHVREALQMLDSPLLLINPHGQEVHSQARNIASLDYTQRDFYRAFAHERHQGVFVGEPQRLRPHGPLVLPVARAWRRIDGRLAGLVVGAIPLEQLEHWLHGLAVGPASAIALVRTDGRVLARLPTPASQAGKEQAWYFNTDSVHHFYGAAAGVFEGDAGIDAVVRLHNFQQVRHMPVVVDVAQTQAAILLPWQRNVLEWGVFAALLIVGNTALAVLFVRELERRRQVQAALLHEKERMQAMALQDPLTGLSNRLQLQGRAQQALAQAQAHSVALLYLDLDGFKQVNDQLGHEAGDHVLCHIAQQLRQVARLRDTVCRLGGDEFVLLLPDFDPQGLPALAERVLHACAQPCWWQGQDVQQLLGISGGVALSPQHGTQFEQLLRQADAAMYHAKQGGRGRICICWPDSDYQVLAAL
;
A
#
# COMPACT_ATOMS: atom_id res chain seq x y z
N MET A 1 24.10 -12.82 13.40
CA MET A 1 24.01 -11.35 13.29
C MET A 1 23.50 -10.89 11.91
N LEU A 2 24.07 -11.32 10.80
CA LEU A 2 23.72 -10.97 9.42
C LEU A 2 22.23 -11.17 9.06
N ILE A 3 21.58 -12.15 9.57
CA ILE A 3 20.23 -12.55 9.15
C ILE A 3 19.12 -11.81 9.93
N ARG A 4 19.35 -11.38 11.19
CA ARG A 4 18.47 -10.40 11.87
C ARG A 4 18.45 -9.09 11.09
N PHE A 5 19.58 -8.71 10.53
CA PHE A 5 19.75 -7.55 9.66
C PHE A 5 18.94 -7.68 8.34
N PHE A 6 18.88 -8.89 7.76
CA PHE A 6 18.12 -9.16 6.54
C PHE A 6 16.59 -9.15 6.78
N LEU A 7 16.14 -9.69 7.91
CA LEU A 7 14.72 -9.64 8.33
C LEU A 7 14.25 -8.20 8.57
N HIS A 8 15.08 -7.39 9.25
CA HIS A 8 14.79 -5.96 9.41
C HIS A 8 14.68 -5.25 8.07
N ARG A 9 15.57 -5.52 7.13
CA ARG A 9 15.52 -4.92 5.79
C ARG A 9 14.25 -5.30 5.04
N LEU A 10 13.79 -6.53 5.14
CA LEU A 10 12.57 -6.99 4.47
C LEU A 10 11.32 -6.30 5.03
N VAL A 11 11.25 -6.15 6.34
CA VAL A 11 10.17 -5.40 7.01
C VAL A 11 10.20 -3.93 6.58
N TRP A 12 11.37 -3.29 6.58
CA TRP A 12 11.53 -1.92 6.11
C TRP A 12 11.16 -1.75 4.63
N LEU A 13 11.51 -2.73 3.78
CA LEU A 13 11.12 -2.72 2.37
C LEU A 13 9.59 -2.79 2.22
N SER A 14 8.91 -3.66 2.98
CA SER A 14 7.45 -3.75 2.98
C SER A 14 6.81 -2.43 3.45
N VAL A 15 7.36 -1.78 4.47
CA VAL A 15 6.90 -0.46 4.94
C VAL A 15 7.09 0.61 3.87
N LEU A 16 8.26 0.64 3.21
CA LEU A 16 8.54 1.58 2.12
C LEU A 16 7.59 1.38 0.93
N VAL A 17 7.33 0.13 0.53
CA VAL A 17 6.36 -0.19 -0.52
C VAL A 17 4.95 0.27 -0.13
N SER A 18 4.52 0.00 1.10
CA SER A 18 3.21 0.44 1.60
C SER A 18 3.08 1.98 1.63
N LEU A 19 4.14 2.67 2.07
CA LEU A 19 4.21 4.13 2.04
C LEU A 19 4.15 4.66 0.59
N GLY A 20 4.88 4.04 -0.32
CA GLY A 20 4.87 4.38 -1.75
C GLY A 20 3.49 4.25 -2.38
N ILE A 21 2.75 3.16 -2.08
CA ILE A 21 1.36 2.97 -2.50
C ILE A 21 0.49 4.11 -1.96
N GLY A 22 0.59 4.43 -0.67
CA GLY A 22 -0.16 5.52 -0.04
C GLY A 22 0.10 6.88 -0.70
N VAL A 23 1.36 7.22 -0.94
CA VAL A 23 1.75 8.49 -1.60
C VAL A 23 1.25 8.55 -3.04
N LEU A 24 1.37 7.47 -3.81
CA LEU A 24 0.89 7.40 -5.20
C LEU A 24 -0.63 7.59 -5.29
N VAL A 25 -1.39 6.91 -4.41
CA VAL A 25 -2.85 7.04 -4.38
C VAL A 25 -3.26 8.44 -3.93
N ALA A 26 -2.64 8.99 -2.88
CA ALA A 26 -2.92 10.35 -2.42
C ALA A 26 -2.65 11.40 -3.50
N ARG A 27 -1.52 11.28 -4.21
CA ARG A 27 -1.19 12.16 -5.35
C ARG A 27 -2.19 12.02 -6.49
N GLY A 28 -2.54 10.78 -6.84
CA GLY A 28 -3.54 10.52 -7.90
C GLY A 28 -4.89 11.13 -7.58
N LEU A 29 -5.35 11.00 -6.33
CA LEU A 29 -6.60 11.60 -5.86
C LEU A 29 -6.55 13.12 -5.84
N TRP A 30 -5.42 13.71 -5.48
CA TRP A 30 -5.25 15.17 -5.56
C TRP A 30 -5.38 15.68 -6.99
N VAL A 31 -4.63 15.09 -7.93
CA VAL A 31 -4.69 15.46 -9.35
C VAL A 31 -6.11 15.29 -9.90
N ALA A 32 -6.77 14.17 -9.58
CA ALA A 32 -8.14 13.91 -9.99
C ALA A 32 -9.13 14.95 -9.43
N ARG A 33 -8.91 15.47 -8.21
CA ARG A 33 -9.73 16.53 -7.62
C ARG A 33 -9.62 17.82 -8.42
N GLU A 34 -8.41 18.26 -8.74
CA GLU A 34 -8.19 19.48 -9.54
C GLU A 34 -8.77 19.34 -10.94
N GLU A 35 -8.60 18.17 -11.56
CA GLU A 35 -9.15 17.91 -12.88
C GLU A 35 -10.69 17.95 -12.91
N VAL A 36 -11.36 17.42 -11.88
CA VAL A 36 -12.82 17.48 -11.76
C VAL A 36 -13.30 18.94 -11.63
N LEU A 37 -12.61 19.75 -10.83
CA LEU A 37 -12.94 21.17 -10.67
C LEU A 37 -12.76 21.96 -11.99
N LEU A 38 -11.65 21.74 -12.67
CA LEU A 38 -11.38 22.39 -13.95
C LEU A 38 -12.37 21.96 -15.03
N ARG A 39 -12.71 20.68 -15.10
CA ARG A 39 -13.71 20.16 -16.06
C ARG A 39 -15.08 20.76 -15.79
N ALA A 40 -15.49 20.90 -14.52
CA ALA A 40 -16.75 21.52 -14.16
C ALA A 40 -16.78 22.98 -14.62
N GLN A 41 -15.72 23.77 -14.37
CA GLN A 41 -15.61 25.14 -14.81
C GLN A 41 -15.72 25.27 -16.35
N HIS A 42 -15.01 24.42 -17.10
CA HIS A 42 -15.07 24.43 -18.55
C HIS A 42 -16.46 24.03 -19.09
N SER A 43 -17.09 23.02 -18.47
CA SER A 43 -18.42 22.59 -18.83
C SER A 43 -19.46 23.66 -18.59
N ASP A 44 -19.42 24.30 -17.40
CA ASP A 44 -20.36 25.35 -17.03
C ASP A 44 -20.16 26.61 -17.87
N HIS A 45 -18.91 26.96 -18.19
CA HIS A 45 -18.61 28.05 -19.12
C HIS A 45 -19.15 27.77 -20.53
N SER A 46 -18.96 26.56 -21.05
CA SER A 46 -19.50 26.19 -22.35
C SER A 46 -21.03 26.20 -22.37
N LEU A 47 -21.65 25.76 -21.26
CA LEU A 47 -23.09 25.77 -21.10
C LEU A 47 -23.63 27.20 -21.03
N SER A 48 -23.06 28.08 -20.18
CA SER A 48 -23.47 29.48 -20.05
C SER A 48 -23.32 30.23 -21.38
N HIS A 49 -22.26 29.97 -22.13
CA HIS A 49 -22.05 30.53 -23.46
C HIS A 49 -23.11 30.05 -24.47
N THR A 50 -23.38 28.74 -24.53
CA THR A 50 -24.38 28.17 -25.43
C THR A 50 -25.79 28.72 -25.16
N LEU A 51 -26.10 28.81 -23.83
CA LEU A 51 -27.36 29.43 -23.40
C LEU A 51 -27.46 30.91 -23.76
N ALA A 52 -26.39 31.67 -23.57
CA ALA A 52 -26.38 33.08 -23.94
C ALA A 52 -26.59 33.28 -25.47
N VAL A 53 -25.96 32.45 -26.28
CA VAL A 53 -26.17 32.49 -27.74
C VAL A 53 -27.61 32.11 -28.11
N GLY A 54 -28.17 31.06 -27.49
CA GLY A 54 -29.58 30.68 -27.74
C GLY A 54 -30.56 31.79 -27.35
N LEU A 55 -30.31 32.43 -26.21
CA LEU A 55 -31.11 33.61 -25.78
C LEU A 55 -30.93 34.82 -26.69
N GLU A 56 -29.72 35.06 -27.20
CA GLU A 56 -29.45 36.16 -28.12
C GLU A 56 -30.33 35.99 -29.39
N TRP A 57 -30.50 34.76 -29.91
CA TRP A 57 -31.42 34.50 -31.00
C TRP A 57 -32.87 34.78 -30.64
N THR A 58 -33.35 34.27 -29.49
CA THR A 58 -34.75 34.39 -29.07
C THR A 58 -35.13 35.80 -28.71
N LEU A 59 -34.36 36.42 -27.80
CA LEU A 59 -34.60 37.81 -27.37
C LEU A 59 -34.27 38.79 -28.48
N GLY A 60 -33.23 38.55 -29.28
CA GLY A 60 -32.81 39.38 -30.39
C GLY A 60 -33.81 39.37 -31.54
N ASP A 61 -34.46 38.22 -31.83
CA ASP A 61 -35.54 38.19 -32.82
C ASP A 61 -36.74 39.03 -32.37
N LEU A 62 -37.14 38.86 -31.13
CA LEU A 62 -38.22 39.71 -30.56
C LEU A 62 -37.84 41.19 -30.54
N ASP A 63 -36.61 41.51 -30.12
CA ASP A 63 -36.13 42.89 -30.10
C ASP A 63 -36.10 43.52 -31.49
N ARG A 64 -35.66 42.79 -32.55
CA ARG A 64 -35.73 43.27 -33.93
C ARG A 64 -37.15 43.58 -34.37
N LYS A 65 -38.13 42.75 -34.01
CA LYS A 65 -39.55 42.95 -34.30
C LYS A 65 -40.08 44.23 -33.59
N VAL A 66 -39.76 44.37 -32.30
CA VAL A 66 -40.10 45.53 -31.47
C VAL A 66 -39.44 46.80 -32.03
N GLN A 67 -38.16 46.71 -32.42
CA GLN A 67 -37.41 47.85 -33.00
C GLN A 67 -37.96 48.26 -34.34
N THR A 68 -38.24 47.32 -35.24
CA THR A 68 -38.80 47.59 -36.53
C THR A 68 -40.17 48.33 -36.41
N MET A 69 -41.02 47.85 -35.50
CA MET A 69 -42.29 48.51 -35.23
C MET A 69 -42.09 49.91 -34.63
N ALA A 70 -41.18 50.08 -33.66
CA ALA A 70 -40.89 51.38 -33.09
C ALA A 70 -40.36 52.41 -34.10
N LEU A 71 -39.51 51.95 -35.06
CA LEU A 71 -39.03 52.78 -36.16
C LEU A 71 -40.13 53.17 -37.14
N LEU A 72 -40.97 52.19 -37.52
CA LEU A 72 -42.12 52.48 -38.39
C LEU A 72 -43.07 53.50 -37.78
N LEU A 73 -43.36 53.36 -36.45
CA LEU A 73 -44.19 54.32 -35.72
C LEU A 73 -43.53 55.68 -35.57
N SER A 74 -42.22 55.76 -35.47
CA SER A 74 -41.46 57.01 -35.38
C SER A 74 -41.40 57.74 -36.73
N ALA A 75 -41.39 57.00 -37.85
CA ALA A 75 -41.35 57.56 -39.22
C ALA A 75 -42.74 57.97 -39.77
N SER A 76 -43.80 57.35 -39.27
CA SER A 76 -45.15 57.75 -39.63
C SER A 76 -45.56 58.99 -38.86
N GLU A 77 -45.42 60.17 -39.52
CA GLU A 77 -46.11 61.35 -39.03
C GLU A 77 -47.62 61.09 -39.15
N LEU A 78 -48.27 60.89 -37.97
CA LEU A 78 -49.70 60.74 -37.80
C LEU A 78 -50.35 59.39 -38.20
N GLY A 79 -50.73 58.67 -37.25
CA GLY A 79 -51.94 57.89 -37.04
C GLY A 79 -52.80 57.45 -38.22
N HIS A 80 -52.24 56.93 -39.28
CA HIS A 80 -53.03 56.14 -40.23
C HIS A 80 -53.07 54.69 -39.70
N ASP A 81 -54.13 54.37 -38.95
CA ASP A 81 -54.41 53.05 -38.37
C ASP A 81 -54.25 51.87 -39.32
N VAL A 82 -54.27 52.09 -40.58
CA VAL A 82 -54.20 51.02 -41.62
C VAL A 82 -52.77 50.45 -41.71
N HIS A 83 -51.76 51.30 -41.85
CA HIS A 83 -50.35 50.83 -41.98
C HIS A 83 -49.81 50.20 -40.70
N VAL A 84 -50.25 50.63 -39.55
CA VAL A 84 -49.91 50.01 -38.26
C VAL A 84 -50.52 48.63 -38.12
N ARG A 85 -51.77 48.45 -38.58
CA ARG A 85 -52.42 47.12 -38.59
C ARG A 85 -51.78 46.16 -39.54
N GLU A 86 -51.44 46.60 -40.75
CA GLU A 86 -50.74 45.78 -41.70
C GLU A 86 -49.37 45.36 -41.22
N ALA A 87 -48.60 46.28 -40.64
CA ALA A 87 -47.30 45.99 -40.05
C ALA A 87 -47.39 45.00 -38.86
N LEU A 88 -48.39 45.12 -37.99
CA LEU A 88 -48.65 44.17 -36.91
C LEU A 88 -49.05 42.79 -37.42
N GLN A 89 -49.80 42.73 -38.51
CA GLN A 89 -50.15 41.42 -39.13
C GLN A 89 -48.96 40.75 -39.78
N MET A 90 -48.03 41.53 -40.36
CA MET A 90 -46.80 41.00 -41.01
C MET A 90 -45.75 40.46 -40.01
N LEU A 91 -45.77 40.93 -38.75
CA LEU A 91 -44.71 40.58 -37.78
C LEU A 91 -44.93 39.26 -37.05
N ASP A 92 -46.01 38.53 -37.29
CA ASP A 92 -46.34 37.21 -36.75
C ASP A 92 -45.99 37.03 -35.25
N SER A 93 -46.13 38.08 -34.46
CA SER A 93 -45.82 38.10 -33.01
C SER A 93 -46.76 39.10 -32.30
N PRO A 94 -47.32 38.73 -31.16
CA PRO A 94 -48.22 39.59 -30.39
C PRO A 94 -47.44 40.76 -29.81
N LEU A 95 -47.45 41.92 -30.47
CA LEU A 95 -46.92 43.15 -29.98
C LEU A 95 -48.01 43.96 -29.27
N LEU A 96 -47.64 44.61 -28.19
CA LEU A 96 -48.47 45.56 -27.40
C LEU A 96 -47.98 46.98 -27.65
N LEU A 97 -48.87 47.86 -28.09
CA LEU A 97 -48.60 49.27 -28.28
C LEU A 97 -49.20 50.07 -27.13
N ILE A 98 -48.40 50.90 -26.48
CA ILE A 98 -48.79 51.71 -25.32
C ILE A 98 -48.53 53.19 -25.63
N ASN A 99 -49.49 54.03 -25.35
CA ASN A 99 -49.38 55.49 -25.57
C ASN A 99 -48.54 56.14 -24.45
N PRO A 100 -48.17 57.45 -24.60
CA PRO A 100 -47.38 58.15 -23.58
C PRO A 100 -48.06 58.27 -22.20
N HIS A 101 -49.34 57.97 -22.09
CA HIS A 101 -50.14 57.98 -20.84
C HIS A 101 -50.26 56.58 -20.23
N GLY A 102 -49.56 55.57 -20.74
CA GLY A 102 -49.60 54.25 -20.22
C GLY A 102 -50.81 53.39 -20.60
N GLN A 103 -51.60 53.85 -21.60
CA GLN A 103 -52.80 53.16 -22.06
C GLN A 103 -52.47 52.29 -23.30
N GLU A 104 -53.11 51.17 -23.42
CA GLU A 104 -53.03 50.30 -24.60
C GLU A 104 -53.68 50.96 -25.79
N VAL A 105 -52.95 51.13 -26.91
CA VAL A 105 -53.43 51.75 -28.14
C VAL A 105 -53.92 50.67 -29.11
N HIS A 106 -53.21 49.55 -29.18
CA HIS A 106 -53.53 48.46 -30.05
C HIS A 106 -53.06 47.13 -29.48
N SER A 107 -53.92 46.15 -29.58
CA SER A 107 -53.61 44.75 -29.25
C SER A 107 -54.24 43.83 -30.31
N GLN A 108 -53.56 42.75 -30.68
CA GLN A 108 -54.10 41.71 -31.55
C GLN A 108 -55.27 40.94 -30.87
N ALA A 109 -55.46 41.05 -29.56
CA ALA A 109 -56.57 40.41 -28.85
C ALA A 109 -57.80 41.29 -28.83
N ARG A 110 -58.88 40.82 -29.41
CA ARG A 110 -60.19 41.50 -29.45
C ARG A 110 -60.79 41.66 -28.07
N ASN A 111 -61.35 42.86 -27.74
CA ASN A 111 -62.13 43.22 -26.56
C ASN A 111 -61.48 43.14 -25.20
N ILE A 112 -60.62 44.12 -24.85
CA ILE A 112 -60.25 44.34 -23.46
C ILE A 112 -60.31 45.82 -23.12
N ALA A 113 -60.88 46.19 -21.95
CA ALA A 113 -60.81 47.50 -21.36
C ALA A 113 -59.37 48.00 -21.34
N SER A 114 -59.14 49.33 -21.59
CA SER A 114 -57.81 49.94 -21.61
C SER A 114 -57.11 49.64 -20.28
N LEU A 115 -56.13 48.74 -20.30
CA LEU A 115 -55.31 48.49 -19.15
C LEU A 115 -54.30 49.65 -18.97
N ASP A 116 -54.06 50.03 -17.70
CA ASP A 116 -53.09 51.02 -17.34
C ASP A 116 -51.73 50.34 -17.00
N TYR A 117 -50.70 50.66 -17.80
CA TYR A 117 -49.35 50.12 -17.65
C TYR A 117 -48.40 51.12 -16.95
N THR A 118 -48.85 52.25 -16.40
CA THR A 118 -48.02 53.28 -15.80
C THR A 118 -47.19 52.76 -14.62
N GLN A 119 -47.70 51.75 -13.92
CA GLN A 119 -47.01 51.10 -12.77
C GLN A 119 -46.01 50.03 -13.14
N ARG A 120 -45.94 49.65 -14.43
CA ARG A 120 -45.03 48.61 -14.89
C ARG A 120 -43.58 49.10 -14.98
N ASP A 121 -42.61 48.21 -14.68
CA ASP A 121 -41.19 48.54 -14.68
C ASP A 121 -40.70 49.06 -16.05
N PHE A 122 -41.10 48.43 -17.15
CA PHE A 122 -40.74 48.85 -18.48
C PHE A 122 -41.34 50.24 -18.85
N TYR A 123 -42.52 50.58 -18.36
CA TYR A 123 -43.07 51.89 -18.63
C TYR A 123 -42.28 52.97 -17.82
N ARG A 124 -42.02 52.74 -16.56
CA ARG A 124 -41.29 53.66 -15.69
C ARG A 124 -39.88 53.92 -16.21
N ALA A 125 -39.18 52.87 -16.69
CA ALA A 125 -37.84 52.98 -17.27
C ALA A 125 -37.80 54.00 -18.43
N PHE A 126 -38.78 54.06 -19.31
CA PHE A 126 -38.79 55.00 -20.42
C PHE A 126 -39.44 56.33 -20.13
N ALA A 127 -40.47 56.36 -19.27
CA ALA A 127 -41.19 57.57 -18.93
C ALA A 127 -40.47 58.45 -17.93
N HIS A 128 -39.84 57.86 -16.92
CA HIS A 128 -39.20 58.56 -15.80
C HIS A 128 -37.67 58.54 -15.84
N GLU A 129 -37.10 57.36 -16.18
CA GLU A 129 -35.64 57.17 -16.15
C GLU A 129 -34.98 57.49 -17.51
N ARG A 130 -35.75 57.82 -18.53
CA ARG A 130 -35.31 58.14 -19.91
C ARG A 130 -34.40 57.06 -20.51
N HIS A 131 -34.68 55.78 -20.23
CA HIS A 131 -33.91 54.65 -20.74
C HIS A 131 -33.83 54.74 -22.28
N GLN A 132 -32.66 54.36 -22.81
CA GLN A 132 -32.41 54.28 -24.23
C GLN A 132 -32.10 52.84 -24.64
N GLY A 133 -32.61 52.44 -25.79
CA GLY A 133 -32.39 51.06 -26.28
C GLY A 133 -33.48 50.08 -25.88
N VAL A 134 -33.09 48.81 -25.77
CA VAL A 134 -33.98 47.73 -25.36
C VAL A 134 -34.05 47.62 -23.85
N PHE A 135 -35.23 47.44 -23.30
CA PHE A 135 -35.46 47.15 -21.91
C PHE A 135 -36.13 45.79 -21.75
N VAL A 136 -35.55 44.92 -20.93
CA VAL A 136 -36.13 43.64 -20.56
C VAL A 136 -36.78 43.81 -19.18
N GLY A 137 -38.10 43.72 -19.15
CA GLY A 137 -38.87 43.93 -17.93
C GLY A 137 -38.91 42.68 -17.02
N GLU A 138 -39.57 42.84 -15.88
CA GLU A 138 -39.79 41.76 -14.93
C GLU A 138 -40.78 40.73 -15.47
N PRO A 139 -40.65 39.45 -15.08
CA PRO A 139 -41.72 38.49 -15.33
C PRO A 139 -43.03 38.95 -14.74
N GLN A 140 -44.02 39.12 -15.55
CA GLN A 140 -45.30 39.66 -15.13
C GLN A 140 -46.44 39.22 -16.05
N ARG A 141 -47.67 39.33 -15.54
CA ARG A 141 -48.86 39.16 -16.37
C ARG A 141 -49.21 40.53 -16.98
N LEU A 142 -49.13 40.62 -18.31
CA LEU A 142 -49.56 41.80 -19.03
C LEU A 142 -51.07 41.94 -19.01
N ARG A 143 -51.81 40.84 -18.81
CA ARG A 143 -53.28 40.80 -18.71
C ARG A 143 -53.72 40.00 -17.49
N PRO A 144 -54.87 40.29 -16.88
CA PRO A 144 -55.31 39.68 -15.61
C PRO A 144 -55.33 38.16 -15.61
N HIS A 145 -55.66 37.52 -16.73
CA HIS A 145 -55.72 36.06 -16.87
C HIS A 145 -54.73 35.55 -17.92
N GLY A 146 -53.77 36.37 -18.38
CA GLY A 146 -52.76 35.97 -19.33
C GLY A 146 -51.63 35.16 -18.70
N PRO A 147 -50.79 34.53 -19.55
CA PRO A 147 -49.58 33.87 -19.07
C PRO A 147 -48.62 34.85 -18.39
N LEU A 148 -47.75 34.33 -17.54
CA LEU A 148 -46.60 35.07 -17.05
C LEU A 148 -45.60 35.21 -18.21
N VAL A 149 -45.19 36.43 -18.53
CA VAL A 149 -44.33 36.75 -19.67
C VAL A 149 -43.14 37.57 -19.24
N LEU A 150 -42.07 37.48 -20.04
CA LEU A 150 -40.93 38.40 -19.99
C LEU A 150 -41.15 39.48 -21.06
N PRO A 151 -41.45 40.74 -20.69
CA PRO A 151 -41.65 41.83 -21.62
C PRO A 151 -40.29 42.34 -22.12
N VAL A 152 -40.22 42.59 -23.45
CA VAL A 152 -39.12 43.29 -24.11
C VAL A 152 -39.67 44.56 -24.73
N ALA A 153 -39.22 45.72 -24.29
CA ALA A 153 -39.80 47.00 -24.61
C ALA A 153 -38.81 47.94 -25.30
N ARG A 154 -39.29 48.71 -26.23
CA ARG A 154 -38.61 49.92 -26.80
C ARG A 154 -39.54 51.06 -26.88
N ALA A 155 -38.97 52.29 -26.71
CA ALA A 155 -39.69 53.51 -26.91
C ALA A 155 -39.71 53.85 -28.40
N TRP A 156 -40.87 54.33 -28.92
CA TRP A 156 -40.85 55.17 -30.10
C TRP A 156 -41.00 56.65 -29.73
N ARG A 157 -40.28 57.50 -30.40
CA ARG A 157 -40.20 58.93 -30.10
C ARG A 157 -40.60 59.74 -31.31
N ARG A 158 -41.17 60.93 -31.03
CA ARG A 158 -41.44 61.94 -32.09
C ARG A 158 -40.12 62.57 -32.56
N ILE A 159 -40.18 63.30 -33.65
CA ILE A 159 -39.04 64.04 -34.21
C ILE A 159 -38.46 65.02 -33.20
N ASP A 160 -39.30 65.57 -32.31
CA ASP A 160 -38.88 66.43 -31.21
C ASP A 160 -38.18 65.71 -30.01
N GLY A 161 -38.02 64.40 -30.12
CA GLY A 161 -37.39 63.54 -29.09
C GLY A 161 -38.31 63.18 -27.94
N ARG A 162 -39.53 63.66 -27.88
CA ARG A 162 -40.48 63.29 -26.81
C ARG A 162 -40.99 61.89 -27.00
N LEU A 163 -41.25 61.20 -25.87
CA LEU A 163 -41.84 59.89 -25.84
C LEU A 163 -43.21 59.90 -26.52
N ALA A 164 -43.36 59.15 -27.57
CA ALA A 164 -44.63 59.03 -28.28
C ALA A 164 -45.37 57.72 -27.88
N GLY A 165 -44.65 56.75 -27.32
CA GLY A 165 -45.18 55.51 -26.78
C GLY A 165 -44.17 54.40 -26.64
N LEU A 166 -44.63 53.20 -26.31
CA LEU A 166 -43.82 52.00 -26.12
C LEU A 166 -44.35 50.86 -27.01
N VAL A 167 -43.44 50.17 -27.66
CA VAL A 167 -43.69 48.86 -28.28
C VAL A 167 -43.16 47.81 -27.31
N VAL A 168 -44.03 46.87 -26.95
CA VAL A 168 -43.70 45.79 -26.04
C VAL A 168 -43.97 44.45 -26.69
N GLY A 169 -42.96 43.64 -26.81
CA GLY A 169 -43.05 42.22 -27.15
C GLY A 169 -43.03 41.36 -25.85
N ALA A 170 -43.53 40.19 -25.91
CA ALA A 170 -43.64 39.30 -24.73
C ALA A 170 -43.23 37.86 -25.05
N ILE A 171 -42.36 37.31 -24.23
CA ILE A 171 -42.01 35.89 -24.31
C ILE A 171 -42.67 35.18 -23.11
N PRO A 172 -43.48 34.11 -23.33
CA PRO A 172 -44.02 33.32 -22.23
C PRO A 172 -42.89 32.74 -21.36
N LEU A 173 -42.96 32.95 -20.06
CA LEU A 173 -41.95 32.49 -19.12
C LEU A 173 -41.86 30.94 -19.15
N GLU A 174 -43.00 30.28 -19.28
CA GLU A 174 -43.09 28.81 -19.42
C GLU A 174 -42.24 28.31 -20.62
N GLN A 175 -42.17 29.05 -21.73
CA GLN A 175 -41.33 28.70 -22.87
C GLN A 175 -39.84 28.80 -22.53
N LEU A 176 -39.44 29.83 -21.77
CA LEU A 176 -38.05 29.98 -21.31
C LEU A 176 -37.69 28.88 -20.27
N GLU A 177 -38.59 28.60 -19.32
CA GLU A 177 -38.41 27.56 -18.33
C GLU A 177 -38.33 26.19 -19.00
N HIS A 178 -39.19 25.88 -19.96
CA HIS A 178 -39.16 24.62 -20.70
C HIS A 178 -37.82 24.45 -21.46
N TRP A 179 -37.34 25.50 -22.08
CA TRP A 179 -36.04 25.50 -22.75
C TRP A 179 -34.88 25.26 -21.76
N LEU A 180 -34.91 25.91 -20.58
CA LEU A 180 -33.93 25.70 -19.52
C LEU A 180 -34.00 24.27 -18.90
N HIS A 181 -35.21 23.69 -18.76
CA HIS A 181 -35.43 22.34 -18.24
C HIS A 181 -34.81 21.23 -19.13
N GLY A 182 -34.75 21.48 -20.42
CA GLY A 182 -34.12 20.54 -21.40
C GLY A 182 -32.60 20.42 -21.21
N LEU A 183 -31.98 21.28 -20.40
CA LEU A 183 -30.56 21.34 -20.14
C LEU A 183 -30.32 20.81 -18.71
N ALA A 184 -30.41 19.47 -18.55
CA ALA A 184 -30.27 18.79 -17.26
C ALA A 184 -28.95 19.15 -16.57
N VAL A 185 -28.97 20.13 -15.69
CA VAL A 185 -27.88 20.43 -14.74
C VAL A 185 -28.16 19.62 -13.50
N GLY A 186 -27.12 18.98 -12.92
CA GLY A 186 -27.27 18.05 -11.78
C GLY A 186 -28.06 18.62 -10.57
N PRO A 187 -28.43 17.78 -9.60
CA PRO A 187 -29.44 18.08 -8.59
C PRO A 187 -29.10 19.24 -7.63
N ALA A 188 -27.87 19.73 -7.65
CA ALA A 188 -27.43 20.86 -6.81
C ALA A 188 -26.97 22.06 -7.65
N SER A 189 -27.31 22.07 -8.93
CA SER A 189 -27.00 23.14 -9.88
C SER A 189 -28.16 24.09 -10.04
N ALA A 190 -27.89 25.32 -10.44
CA ALA A 190 -28.89 26.31 -10.76
C ALA A 190 -28.51 27.02 -12.06
N ILE A 191 -29.53 27.28 -12.90
CA ILE A 191 -29.40 28.18 -14.05
C ILE A 191 -30.28 29.37 -13.78
N ALA A 192 -29.74 30.57 -13.91
CA ALA A 192 -30.48 31.79 -13.73
C ALA A 192 -30.32 32.72 -14.92
N LEU A 193 -31.39 33.35 -15.31
CA LEU A 193 -31.40 34.52 -16.18
C LEU A 193 -31.53 35.76 -15.31
N VAL A 194 -30.54 36.60 -15.37
CA VAL A 194 -30.43 37.76 -14.48
C VAL A 194 -30.29 39.03 -15.33
N ARG A 195 -31.05 40.07 -15.04
CA ARG A 195 -30.80 41.35 -15.62
C ARG A 195 -29.53 41.97 -15.04
N THR A 196 -28.85 42.81 -15.81
CA THR A 196 -27.56 43.40 -15.39
C THR A 196 -27.60 44.14 -14.07
N ASP A 197 -28.78 44.63 -13.61
CA ASP A 197 -28.99 45.24 -12.31
C ASP A 197 -29.15 44.21 -11.16
N GLY A 198 -28.99 42.91 -11.44
CA GLY A 198 -29.11 41.85 -10.47
C GLY A 198 -30.49 41.22 -10.32
N ARG A 199 -31.48 41.73 -11.05
CA ARG A 199 -32.83 41.19 -10.97
C ARG A 199 -32.94 39.83 -11.67
N VAL A 200 -33.47 38.85 -10.97
CA VAL A 200 -33.69 37.49 -11.52
C VAL A 200 -34.92 37.49 -12.40
N LEU A 201 -34.74 37.09 -13.66
CA LEU A 201 -35.81 36.99 -14.65
C LEU A 201 -36.38 35.57 -14.70
N ALA A 202 -35.54 34.58 -14.61
CA ALA A 202 -35.91 33.18 -14.50
C ALA A 202 -34.84 32.42 -13.74
N ARG A 203 -35.19 31.34 -13.03
CA ARG A 203 -34.24 30.48 -12.34
C ARG A 203 -34.76 29.05 -12.22
N LEU A 204 -33.91 28.08 -12.47
CA LEU A 204 -34.15 26.66 -12.27
C LEU A 204 -33.03 26.02 -11.43
N PRO A 205 -33.37 25.20 -10.43
CA PRO A 205 -34.72 25.06 -9.85
C PRO A 205 -35.17 26.32 -9.12
N THR A 206 -36.47 26.54 -9.10
CA THR A 206 -37.05 27.62 -8.30
C THR A 206 -36.90 27.27 -6.81
N PRO A 207 -36.30 28.15 -5.97
CA PRO A 207 -36.16 27.84 -4.55
C PRO A 207 -37.53 27.72 -3.86
N ALA A 208 -37.61 26.74 -2.94
CA ALA A 208 -38.85 26.48 -2.19
C ALA A 208 -39.37 27.72 -1.44
N SER A 209 -38.45 28.59 -0.98
CA SER A 209 -38.77 29.87 -0.32
C SER A 209 -39.50 30.87 -1.22
N GLN A 210 -39.41 30.70 -2.53
CA GLN A 210 -39.93 31.60 -3.57
C GLN A 210 -41.04 30.97 -4.43
N ALA A 211 -41.27 29.67 -4.30
CA ALA A 211 -42.30 28.99 -5.06
C ALA A 211 -43.67 29.59 -4.82
N GLY A 212 -44.35 30.06 -5.90
CA GLY A 212 -45.67 30.68 -5.85
C GLY A 212 -45.70 32.15 -5.42
N LYS A 213 -44.57 32.79 -5.20
CA LYS A 213 -44.51 34.24 -4.90
C LYS A 213 -44.23 35.02 -6.18
N GLU A 214 -45.05 36.04 -6.45
CA GLU A 214 -44.82 37.03 -7.54
C GLU A 214 -43.80 38.13 -7.13
N GLN A 215 -43.02 37.88 -6.08
CA GLN A 215 -42.08 38.90 -5.54
C GLN A 215 -40.77 38.85 -6.32
N ALA A 216 -40.25 40.02 -6.60
CA ALA A 216 -38.97 40.21 -7.29
C ALA A 216 -37.78 39.62 -6.50
N TRP A 217 -36.93 38.89 -7.16
CA TRP A 217 -35.70 38.38 -6.59
C TRP A 217 -34.51 39.13 -7.15
N TYR A 218 -33.50 39.32 -6.30
CA TYR A 218 -32.28 40.01 -6.70
C TYR A 218 -31.08 39.20 -6.24
N PHE A 219 -30.08 39.16 -7.09
CA PHE A 219 -28.74 38.81 -6.65
C PHE A 219 -28.22 39.85 -5.68
N ASN A 220 -27.37 39.43 -4.74
CA ASN A 220 -26.75 40.37 -3.81
C ASN A 220 -25.79 41.33 -4.56
N THR A 221 -25.48 42.46 -3.94
CA THR A 221 -24.65 43.50 -4.55
C THR A 221 -23.28 43.02 -4.98
N ASP A 222 -22.67 42.12 -4.20
CA ASP A 222 -21.34 41.59 -4.48
C ASP A 222 -21.34 40.73 -5.77
N SER A 223 -22.34 39.92 -5.96
CA SER A 223 -22.51 39.11 -7.19
C SER A 223 -22.77 39.99 -8.42
N VAL A 224 -23.58 41.06 -8.25
CA VAL A 224 -23.92 41.99 -9.33
C VAL A 224 -22.68 42.77 -9.81
N HIS A 225 -21.75 43.10 -8.93
CA HIS A 225 -20.49 43.73 -9.32
C HIS A 225 -19.70 42.95 -10.35
N HIS A 226 -19.76 41.64 -10.32
CA HIS A 226 -19.09 40.78 -11.32
C HIS A 226 -19.70 40.98 -12.72
N PHE A 227 -20.99 41.23 -12.83
CA PHE A 227 -21.68 41.42 -14.12
C PHE A 227 -21.34 42.75 -14.81
N TYR A 228 -20.95 43.78 -14.04
CA TYR A 228 -20.58 45.10 -14.60
C TYR A 228 -19.15 45.12 -15.18
N GLY A 229 -18.29 44.22 -14.72
CA GLY A 229 -16.86 44.28 -15.04
C GLY A 229 -16.44 43.46 -16.27
N ALA A 230 -17.26 42.48 -16.69
CA ALA A 230 -16.88 41.55 -17.74
C ALA A 230 -18.10 40.94 -18.45
N ALA A 231 -17.93 40.66 -19.76
CA ALA A 231 -18.96 39.98 -20.54
C ALA A 231 -19.14 38.53 -20.16
N ALA A 232 -18.14 37.88 -19.53
CA ALA A 232 -18.14 36.53 -18.99
C ALA A 232 -17.20 36.43 -17.81
N GLY A 233 -17.46 35.51 -16.91
CA GLY A 233 -16.57 35.31 -15.76
C GLY A 233 -17.02 34.17 -14.84
N VAL A 234 -16.20 33.96 -13.80
CA VAL A 234 -16.44 32.97 -12.76
C VAL A 234 -16.26 33.64 -11.41
N PHE A 235 -17.18 33.36 -10.48
CA PHE A 235 -17.04 33.76 -9.09
C PHE A 235 -17.65 32.73 -8.15
N GLU A 236 -17.27 32.76 -6.88
CA GLU A 236 -17.82 31.88 -5.84
C GLU A 236 -18.63 32.73 -4.85
N GLY A 237 -19.87 32.34 -4.60
CA GLY A 237 -20.74 33.09 -3.70
C GLY A 237 -22.10 32.41 -3.49
N ASP A 238 -22.94 33.04 -2.63
CA ASP A 238 -24.31 32.58 -2.35
C ASP A 238 -25.39 33.29 -3.18
N ALA A 239 -25.00 34.24 -3.99
CA ALA A 239 -25.87 35.09 -4.81
C ALA A 239 -27.03 35.77 -4.06
N GLY A 240 -27.18 35.56 -2.75
CA GLY A 240 -28.24 36.18 -1.91
C GLY A 240 -29.64 35.57 -2.06
N ILE A 241 -29.81 34.46 -2.78
CA ILE A 241 -31.12 33.87 -3.11
C ILE A 241 -31.55 32.78 -2.13
N ASP A 242 -30.66 31.82 -1.87
CA ASP A 242 -30.94 30.59 -1.08
C ASP A 242 -29.85 30.30 -0.05
N ALA A 243 -28.92 31.23 0.16
CA ALA A 243 -27.78 31.14 1.06
C ALA A 243 -26.88 29.91 0.81
N VAL A 244 -26.92 29.36 -0.41
CA VAL A 244 -26.08 28.24 -0.82
C VAL A 244 -24.91 28.76 -1.65
N VAL A 245 -23.70 28.55 -1.15
CA VAL A 245 -22.48 28.94 -1.86
C VAL A 245 -22.28 28.02 -3.07
N ARG A 246 -22.13 28.64 -4.22
CA ARG A 246 -21.92 27.99 -5.52
C ARG A 246 -20.77 28.63 -6.27
N LEU A 247 -20.21 27.84 -7.17
CA LEU A 247 -19.36 28.35 -8.23
C LEU A 247 -20.26 28.81 -9.39
N HIS A 248 -20.27 30.11 -9.64
CA HIS A 248 -21.06 30.78 -10.65
C HIS A 248 -20.23 30.98 -11.92
N ASN A 249 -20.77 30.55 -13.07
CA ASN A 249 -20.22 30.83 -14.39
C ASN A 249 -21.22 31.67 -15.17
N PHE A 250 -20.91 32.92 -15.40
CA PHE A 250 -21.83 33.85 -16.07
C PHE A 250 -21.36 34.24 -17.47
N GLN A 251 -22.33 34.49 -18.32
CA GLN A 251 -22.14 35.01 -19.67
C GLN A 251 -23.22 36.04 -19.98
N GLN A 252 -22.81 37.25 -20.37
CA GLN A 252 -23.73 38.29 -20.83
C GLN A 252 -24.27 37.98 -22.24
N VAL A 253 -25.58 38.15 -22.44
CA VAL A 253 -26.22 38.08 -23.73
C VAL A 253 -25.88 39.34 -24.52
N ARG A 254 -25.35 39.17 -25.74
CA ARG A 254 -24.93 40.32 -26.55
C ARG A 254 -26.10 41.27 -26.82
N HIS A 255 -25.86 42.58 -26.74
CA HIS A 255 -26.80 43.63 -26.99
C HIS A 255 -28.09 43.64 -26.13
N MET A 256 -28.09 42.77 -25.07
CA MET A 256 -29.20 42.66 -24.13
C MET A 256 -28.73 42.92 -22.71
N PRO A 257 -29.54 43.56 -21.87
CA PRO A 257 -29.21 43.76 -20.44
C PRO A 257 -29.50 42.50 -19.63
N VAL A 258 -29.06 41.29 -20.12
CA VAL A 258 -29.33 39.97 -19.53
C VAL A 258 -28.06 39.19 -19.45
N VAL A 259 -27.88 38.52 -18.33
CA VAL A 259 -26.78 37.62 -18.02
C VAL A 259 -27.35 36.22 -17.79
N VAL A 260 -26.73 35.22 -18.37
CA VAL A 260 -26.96 33.80 -18.05
C VAL A 260 -25.97 33.41 -16.99
N ASP A 261 -26.43 32.87 -15.90
CA ASP A 261 -25.62 32.33 -14.81
C ASP A 261 -25.88 30.83 -14.63
N VAL A 262 -24.81 30.04 -14.70
CA VAL A 262 -24.81 28.61 -14.41
C VAL A 262 -24.00 28.39 -13.15
N ALA A 263 -24.64 27.88 -12.11
CA ALA A 263 -24.06 27.77 -10.80
C ALA A 263 -24.14 26.33 -10.26
N GLN A 264 -23.04 25.82 -9.74
CA GLN A 264 -22.96 24.48 -9.11
C GLN A 264 -22.36 24.56 -7.71
N THR A 265 -22.85 23.73 -6.80
CA THR A 265 -22.20 23.59 -5.48
C THR A 265 -20.92 22.80 -5.59
N GLN A 266 -19.90 23.18 -4.84
CA GLN A 266 -18.64 22.45 -4.79
C GLN A 266 -18.85 20.96 -4.37
N ALA A 267 -19.81 20.72 -3.50
CA ALA A 267 -20.18 19.35 -3.09
C ALA A 267 -20.68 18.51 -4.28
N ALA A 268 -21.52 19.11 -5.15
CA ALA A 268 -22.03 18.41 -6.35
C ALA A 268 -20.90 18.11 -7.36
N ILE A 269 -20.03 19.10 -7.56
CA ILE A 269 -18.87 18.96 -8.47
C ILE A 269 -17.95 17.84 -7.96
N LEU A 270 -17.72 17.74 -6.66
CA LEU A 270 -16.81 16.77 -6.06
C LEU A 270 -17.45 15.39 -5.79
N LEU A 271 -18.76 15.23 -5.94
CA LEU A 271 -19.44 13.96 -5.66
C LEU A 271 -18.85 12.74 -6.43
N PRO A 272 -18.54 12.83 -7.74
CA PRO A 272 -17.88 11.74 -8.45
C PRO A 272 -16.48 11.45 -7.91
N TRP A 273 -15.75 12.50 -7.54
CA TRP A 273 -14.43 12.36 -6.94
C TRP A 273 -14.46 11.67 -5.57
N GLN A 274 -15.47 11.99 -4.72
CA GLN A 274 -15.63 11.34 -3.41
C GLN A 274 -15.88 9.83 -3.53
N ARG A 275 -16.62 9.38 -4.54
CA ARG A 275 -16.78 7.95 -4.84
C ARG A 275 -15.46 7.31 -5.21
N ASN A 276 -14.70 7.95 -6.07
CA ASN A 276 -13.36 7.47 -6.46
C ASN A 276 -12.40 7.41 -5.26
N VAL A 277 -12.47 8.37 -4.33
CA VAL A 277 -11.67 8.35 -3.08
C VAL A 277 -11.95 7.10 -2.26
N LEU A 278 -13.22 6.73 -2.12
CA LEU A 278 -13.59 5.51 -1.40
C LEU A 278 -13.06 4.25 -2.09
N GLU A 279 -13.27 4.13 -3.40
CA GLU A 279 -12.84 2.97 -4.20
C GLU A 279 -11.31 2.80 -4.17
N TRP A 280 -10.58 3.87 -4.49
CA TRP A 280 -9.12 3.85 -4.49
C TRP A 280 -8.54 3.69 -3.09
N GLY A 281 -9.20 4.25 -2.06
CA GLY A 281 -8.83 4.09 -0.65
C GLY A 281 -8.95 2.64 -0.20
N VAL A 282 -10.07 1.97 -0.52
CA VAL A 282 -10.27 0.55 -0.23
C VAL A 282 -9.25 -0.31 -0.98
N PHE A 283 -9.02 -0.03 -2.26
CA PHE A 283 -8.04 -0.76 -3.06
C PHE A 283 -6.62 -0.63 -2.48
N ALA A 284 -6.20 0.59 -2.13
CA ALA A 284 -4.91 0.84 -1.48
C ALA A 284 -4.79 0.12 -0.13
N ALA A 285 -5.84 0.14 0.69
CA ALA A 285 -5.87 -0.58 1.97
C ALA A 285 -5.70 -2.08 1.78
N LEU A 286 -6.39 -2.69 0.81
CA LEU A 286 -6.25 -4.11 0.48
C LEU A 286 -4.83 -4.45 0.01
N LEU A 287 -4.22 -3.61 -0.82
CA LEU A 287 -2.83 -3.81 -1.26
C LEU A 287 -1.83 -3.73 -0.10
N ILE A 288 -2.00 -2.76 0.80
CA ILE A 288 -1.15 -2.60 1.98
C ILE A 288 -1.29 -3.79 2.94
N VAL A 289 -2.53 -4.22 3.19
CA VAL A 289 -2.81 -5.41 4.03
C VAL A 289 -2.21 -6.66 3.39
N GLY A 290 -2.40 -6.86 2.09
CA GLY A 290 -1.84 -7.98 1.34
C GLY A 290 -0.30 -7.99 1.36
N ASN A 291 0.33 -6.85 1.12
CA ASN A 291 1.79 -6.70 1.20
C ASN A 291 2.31 -7.01 2.62
N THR A 292 1.64 -6.50 3.65
CA THR A 292 2.02 -6.75 5.04
C THR A 292 1.85 -8.22 5.42
N ALA A 293 0.73 -8.83 5.04
CA ALA A 293 0.47 -10.26 5.26
C ALA A 293 1.53 -11.14 4.59
N LEU A 294 1.87 -10.83 3.33
CA LEU A 294 2.91 -11.55 2.59
C LEU A 294 4.28 -11.43 3.26
N ALA A 295 4.65 -10.23 3.72
CA ALA A 295 5.89 -10.00 4.43
C ALA A 295 5.96 -10.81 5.74
N VAL A 296 4.86 -10.84 6.53
CA VAL A 296 4.76 -11.63 7.76
C VAL A 296 4.87 -13.13 7.49
N LEU A 297 4.17 -13.64 6.47
CA LEU A 297 4.22 -15.04 6.07
C LEU A 297 5.63 -15.44 5.62
N PHE A 298 6.29 -14.58 4.85
CA PHE A 298 7.66 -14.82 4.39
C PHE A 298 8.67 -14.85 5.54
N VAL A 299 8.54 -13.93 6.51
CA VAL A 299 9.37 -13.92 7.72
C VAL A 299 9.18 -15.21 8.52
N ARG A 300 7.93 -15.63 8.74
CA ARG A 300 7.60 -16.87 9.47
C ARG A 300 8.17 -18.12 8.75
N GLU A 301 8.08 -18.17 7.43
CA GLU A 301 8.63 -19.30 6.66
C GLU A 301 10.17 -19.35 6.76
N LEU A 302 10.85 -18.20 6.70
CA LEU A 302 12.29 -18.12 6.90
C LEU A 302 12.71 -18.60 8.31
N GLU A 303 11.98 -18.22 9.33
CA GLU A 303 12.25 -18.67 10.71
C GLU A 303 12.03 -20.17 10.86
N ARG A 304 10.95 -20.71 10.29
CA ARG A 304 10.67 -22.16 10.29
C ARG A 304 11.77 -22.95 9.60
N ARG A 305 12.20 -22.52 8.42
CA ARG A 305 13.31 -23.17 7.71
C ARG A 305 14.60 -23.21 8.52
N ARG A 306 14.90 -22.15 9.25
CA ARG A 306 16.08 -22.09 10.14
C ARG A 306 16.00 -23.08 11.28
N GLN A 307 14.84 -23.18 11.95
CA GLN A 307 14.67 -24.13 13.03
C GLN A 307 14.88 -25.56 12.54
N VAL A 308 14.32 -25.89 11.36
CA VAL A 308 14.50 -27.21 10.75
C VAL A 308 15.97 -27.48 10.39
N GLN A 309 16.68 -26.49 9.82
CA GLN A 309 18.10 -26.64 9.50
C GLN A 309 18.97 -26.82 10.74
N ALA A 310 18.72 -26.03 11.81
CA ALA A 310 19.44 -26.17 13.06
C ALA A 310 19.22 -27.53 13.72
N ALA A 311 17.98 -28.03 13.74
CA ALA A 311 17.64 -29.35 14.25
C ALA A 311 18.33 -30.46 13.44
N LEU A 312 18.36 -30.33 12.10
CA LEU A 312 19.02 -31.32 11.22
C LEU A 312 20.54 -31.35 11.45
N LEU A 313 21.17 -30.19 11.63
CA LEU A 313 22.61 -30.14 11.96
C LEU A 313 22.92 -30.82 13.28
N HIS A 314 22.13 -30.53 14.31
CA HIS A 314 22.31 -31.15 15.63
C HIS A 314 22.14 -32.68 15.57
N GLU A 315 21.13 -33.16 14.84
CA GLU A 315 20.92 -34.61 14.66
C GLU A 315 22.06 -35.25 13.87
N LYS A 316 22.59 -34.56 12.85
CA LYS A 316 23.77 -35.03 12.12
C LYS A 316 24.99 -35.17 13.01
N GLU A 317 25.27 -34.17 13.86
CA GLU A 317 26.39 -34.22 14.81
C GLU A 317 26.22 -35.34 15.80
N ARG A 318 25.00 -35.58 16.30
CA ARG A 318 24.67 -36.67 17.19
C ARG A 318 24.87 -38.01 16.54
N MET A 319 24.40 -38.19 15.30
CA MET A 319 24.63 -39.42 14.54
C MET A 319 26.12 -39.67 14.27
N GLN A 320 26.88 -38.60 13.96
CA GLN A 320 28.34 -38.74 13.78
C GLN A 320 29.04 -39.16 15.08
N ALA A 321 28.67 -38.59 16.23
CA ALA A 321 29.21 -38.96 17.52
C ALA A 321 28.89 -40.43 17.86
N MET A 322 27.64 -40.87 17.63
CA MET A 322 27.26 -42.28 17.83
C MET A 322 27.98 -43.24 16.89
N ALA A 323 28.29 -42.82 15.65
CA ALA A 323 29.00 -43.65 14.70
C ALA A 323 30.49 -43.80 14.97
N LEU A 324 31.13 -42.86 15.71
CA LEU A 324 32.59 -42.80 15.89
C LEU A 324 33.06 -43.04 17.33
N GLN A 325 32.16 -43.09 18.29
CA GLN A 325 32.49 -43.27 19.70
C GLN A 325 31.91 -44.59 20.25
N ASP A 326 32.57 -45.15 21.28
CA ASP A 326 32.02 -46.23 22.09
C ASP A 326 30.94 -45.67 23.03
N PRO A 327 29.72 -46.22 23.01
CA PRO A 327 28.60 -45.63 23.76
C PRO A 327 28.74 -45.73 25.30
N LEU A 328 29.52 -46.68 25.80
CA LEU A 328 29.72 -46.84 27.24
C LEU A 328 30.79 -45.90 27.76
N THR A 329 31.95 -45.88 27.12
CA THR A 329 33.13 -45.17 27.64
C THR A 329 33.32 -43.79 27.03
N GLY A 330 32.63 -43.49 25.93
CA GLY A 330 32.81 -42.26 25.16
C GLY A 330 34.20 -42.14 24.52
N LEU A 331 35.00 -43.19 24.52
CA LEU A 331 36.24 -43.26 23.76
C LEU A 331 35.98 -43.40 22.27
N SER A 332 37.02 -43.23 21.45
CA SER A 332 36.95 -43.61 20.04
C SER A 332 36.56 -45.10 19.89
N ASN A 333 35.72 -45.39 18.93
CA ASN A 333 35.46 -46.77 18.57
C ASN A 333 36.45 -47.24 17.48
N ARG A 334 36.35 -48.51 17.07
CA ARG A 334 37.22 -49.12 16.08
C ARG A 334 37.25 -48.35 14.76
N LEU A 335 36.09 -47.81 14.31
CA LEU A 335 36.00 -47.09 13.06
C LEU A 335 36.78 -45.75 13.12
N GLN A 336 36.65 -45.01 14.22
CA GLN A 336 37.40 -43.81 14.41
C GLN A 336 38.90 -44.06 14.55
N LEU A 337 39.28 -45.09 15.28
CA LEU A 337 40.69 -45.49 15.44
C LEU A 337 41.32 -45.79 14.06
N GLN A 338 40.65 -46.57 13.22
CA GLN A 338 41.15 -46.92 11.88
C GLN A 338 41.38 -45.67 11.02
N GLY A 339 40.43 -44.74 11.00
CA GLY A 339 40.60 -43.47 10.28
C GLY A 339 41.74 -42.60 10.79
N ARG A 340 41.92 -42.54 12.14
CA ARG A 340 43.00 -41.79 12.77
C ARG A 340 44.37 -42.45 12.52
N ALA A 341 44.42 -43.80 12.54
CA ALA A 341 45.64 -44.53 12.28
C ALA A 341 46.10 -44.39 10.83
N GLN A 342 45.18 -44.51 9.87
CA GLN A 342 45.48 -44.24 8.45
C GLN A 342 46.05 -42.85 8.23
N GLN A 343 45.44 -41.85 8.86
CA GLN A 343 45.91 -40.45 8.78
C GLN A 343 47.32 -40.30 9.37
N ALA A 344 47.57 -40.89 10.58
CA ALA A 344 48.86 -40.82 11.25
C ALA A 344 49.94 -41.50 10.43
N LEU A 345 49.67 -42.67 9.90
CA LEU A 345 50.61 -43.45 9.06
C LEU A 345 50.94 -42.74 7.73
N ALA A 346 49.95 -42.07 7.13
CA ALA A 346 50.18 -41.31 5.90
C ALA A 346 51.01 -40.01 6.15
N GLN A 347 50.98 -39.47 7.33
CA GLN A 347 51.73 -38.26 7.73
C GLN A 347 53.09 -38.56 8.34
N ALA A 348 53.39 -39.79 8.68
CA ALA A 348 54.63 -40.22 9.32
C ALA A 348 55.79 -40.22 8.32
N GLN A 349 56.41 -39.07 8.03
CA GLN A 349 57.56 -38.93 7.18
C GLN A 349 58.91 -39.01 7.93
N ALA A 350 58.94 -38.76 9.20
CA ALA A 350 60.17 -38.71 10.03
C ALA A 350 60.05 -39.32 11.42
N HIS A 351 58.87 -39.63 11.90
CA HIS A 351 58.61 -40.12 13.24
C HIS A 351 57.82 -41.41 13.22
N SER A 352 58.03 -42.26 14.27
CA SER A 352 57.28 -43.51 14.41
C SER A 352 55.87 -43.30 14.88
N VAL A 353 54.95 -44.11 14.46
CA VAL A 353 53.63 -44.24 15.03
C VAL A 353 53.61 -45.46 15.94
N ALA A 354 53.28 -45.27 17.21
CA ALA A 354 53.15 -46.39 18.15
C ALA A 354 51.67 -46.78 18.34
N LEU A 355 51.40 -48.04 18.38
CA LEU A 355 50.10 -48.59 18.71
C LEU A 355 50.27 -49.53 19.93
N LEU A 356 49.55 -49.20 21.00
CA LEU A 356 49.54 -50.00 22.22
C LEU A 356 48.17 -50.65 22.35
N TYR A 357 48.16 -51.99 22.28
CA TYR A 357 46.97 -52.82 22.51
C TYR A 357 46.92 -53.27 23.94
N LEU A 358 45.81 -53.09 24.64
CA LEU A 358 45.63 -53.36 26.05
C LEU A 358 44.40 -54.23 26.27
N ASP A 359 44.49 -55.18 27.21
CA ASP A 359 43.38 -56.05 27.63
C ASP A 359 43.38 -56.15 29.17
N LEU A 360 42.19 -56.09 29.75
CA LEU A 360 42.03 -56.13 31.22
C LEU A 360 42.09 -57.57 31.75
N ASP A 361 43.15 -57.89 32.45
CA ASP A 361 43.26 -59.16 33.12
C ASP A 361 42.26 -59.28 34.29
N GLY A 362 41.51 -60.38 34.38
CA GLY A 362 40.54 -60.59 35.46
C GLY A 362 39.17 -59.93 35.22
N PHE A 363 38.96 -59.21 34.13
CA PHE A 363 37.69 -58.45 33.89
C PHE A 363 36.45 -59.38 33.90
N LYS A 364 36.56 -60.59 33.34
CA LYS A 364 35.49 -61.60 33.42
C LYS A 364 35.16 -61.98 34.87
N GLN A 365 36.16 -62.05 35.74
CA GLN A 365 35.96 -62.39 37.15
C GLN A 365 35.19 -61.26 37.88
N VAL A 366 35.45 -60.00 37.56
CA VAL A 366 34.68 -58.84 38.08
C VAL A 366 33.20 -58.94 37.63
N ASN A 367 32.95 -59.27 36.38
CA ASN A 367 31.57 -59.43 35.88
C ASN A 367 30.87 -60.61 36.57
N ASP A 368 31.56 -61.72 36.70
CA ASP A 368 30.99 -62.95 37.29
C ASP A 368 30.74 -62.82 38.80
N GLN A 369 31.54 -62.02 39.52
CA GLN A 369 31.41 -61.82 40.97
C GLN A 369 30.55 -60.65 41.37
N LEU A 370 30.63 -59.54 40.66
CA LEU A 370 30.05 -58.24 41.05
C LEU A 370 28.96 -57.76 40.05
N GLY A 371 28.74 -58.51 38.96
CA GLY A 371 27.74 -58.16 37.94
C GLY A 371 28.25 -57.22 36.84
N HIS A 372 27.50 -57.13 35.77
CA HIS A 372 27.84 -56.32 34.58
C HIS A 372 27.94 -54.84 34.86
N GLU A 373 27.16 -54.31 35.79
CA GLU A 373 27.23 -52.88 36.17
C GLU A 373 28.58 -52.52 36.78
N ALA A 374 29.18 -53.43 37.59
CA ALA A 374 30.53 -53.28 38.10
C ALA A 374 31.57 -53.30 36.99
N GLY A 375 31.39 -54.20 36.00
CA GLY A 375 32.24 -54.25 34.83
C GLY A 375 32.16 -52.99 33.97
N ASP A 376 30.95 -52.49 33.72
CA ASP A 376 30.77 -51.23 33.01
C ASP A 376 31.43 -50.02 33.75
N HIS A 377 31.33 -49.99 35.07
CA HIS A 377 32.02 -49.01 35.90
C HIS A 377 33.54 -49.10 35.75
N VAL A 378 34.12 -50.32 35.82
CA VAL A 378 35.53 -50.55 35.58
C VAL A 378 35.97 -50.05 34.21
N LEU A 379 35.23 -50.39 33.16
CA LEU A 379 35.55 -49.97 31.78
C LEU A 379 35.56 -48.43 31.66
N CYS A 380 34.60 -47.77 32.28
CA CYS A 380 34.57 -46.30 32.34
C CYS A 380 35.74 -45.70 33.13
N HIS A 381 36.11 -46.34 34.25
CA HIS A 381 37.25 -45.94 35.06
C HIS A 381 38.56 -46.05 34.28
N ILE A 382 38.84 -47.23 33.66
CA ILE A 382 40.01 -47.42 32.85
C ILE A 382 40.07 -46.48 31.64
N ALA A 383 38.93 -46.26 30.99
CA ALA A 383 38.84 -45.25 29.93
C ALA A 383 39.27 -43.85 30.38
N GLN A 384 38.85 -43.42 31.57
CA GLN A 384 39.24 -42.14 32.16
C GLN A 384 40.74 -42.11 32.48
N GLN A 385 41.32 -43.19 33.06
CA GLN A 385 42.73 -43.26 33.34
C GLN A 385 43.58 -43.21 32.05
N LEU A 386 43.20 -43.95 31.03
CA LEU A 386 43.91 -43.94 29.76
C LEU A 386 43.84 -42.55 29.06
N ARG A 387 42.71 -41.84 29.18
CA ARG A 387 42.61 -40.45 28.69
C ARG A 387 43.58 -39.50 29.40
N GLN A 388 43.85 -39.68 30.70
CA GLN A 388 44.81 -38.85 31.46
C GLN A 388 46.25 -39.09 31.05
N VAL A 389 46.56 -40.31 30.65
CA VAL A 389 47.89 -40.70 30.14
C VAL A 389 48.14 -40.18 28.72
N ALA A 390 47.08 -40.13 27.90
CA ALA A 390 47.15 -39.75 26.49
C ALA A 390 47.35 -38.25 26.31
N ARG A 391 48.14 -37.86 25.32
CA ARG A 391 48.32 -36.47 24.92
C ARG A 391 47.17 -36.04 24.01
N LEU A 392 47.05 -34.75 23.76
CA LEU A 392 45.99 -34.19 22.89
C LEU A 392 45.97 -34.79 21.46
N ARG A 393 47.11 -35.24 20.93
CA ARG A 393 47.25 -35.86 19.60
C ARG A 393 47.03 -37.35 19.61
N ASP A 394 47.10 -37.97 20.79
CA ASP A 394 46.92 -39.43 20.93
C ASP A 394 45.43 -39.77 20.80
N THR A 395 45.15 -40.97 20.37
CA THR A 395 43.79 -41.50 20.28
C THR A 395 43.65 -42.69 21.21
N VAL A 396 42.72 -42.57 22.18
CA VAL A 396 42.34 -43.69 23.01
C VAL A 396 41.05 -44.28 22.47
N CYS A 397 41.06 -45.58 22.26
CA CYS A 397 39.98 -46.35 21.66
C CYS A 397 39.59 -47.53 22.52
N ARG A 398 38.30 -47.85 22.58
CA ARG A 398 37.83 -49.15 23.01
C ARG A 398 37.38 -49.95 21.79
N LEU A 399 38.00 -51.12 21.58
CA LEU A 399 37.65 -51.96 20.42
C LEU A 399 36.36 -52.77 20.66
N GLY A 400 36.12 -53.18 21.90
CA GLY A 400 34.98 -53.93 22.37
C GLY A 400 35.36 -54.76 23.61
N GLY A 401 34.39 -55.20 24.40
CA GLY A 401 34.69 -55.95 25.63
C GLY A 401 35.61 -55.17 26.57
N ASP A 402 36.74 -55.81 26.91
CA ASP A 402 37.80 -55.32 27.81
C ASP A 402 39.08 -54.86 27.06
N GLU A 403 38.97 -54.68 25.72
CA GLU A 403 40.10 -54.32 24.89
C GLU A 403 40.16 -52.82 24.59
N PHE A 404 41.33 -52.21 24.86
CA PHE A 404 41.62 -50.82 24.58
C PHE A 404 42.86 -50.68 23.70
N VAL A 405 42.88 -49.60 22.90
CA VAL A 405 44.02 -49.28 22.06
C VAL A 405 44.37 -47.79 22.19
N LEU A 406 45.67 -47.54 22.39
CA LEU A 406 46.21 -46.18 22.28
C LEU A 406 47.00 -46.10 20.96
N LEU A 407 46.65 -45.09 20.18
CA LEU A 407 47.41 -44.69 18.99
C LEU A 407 48.18 -43.42 19.29
N LEU A 408 49.46 -43.42 19.08
CA LEU A 408 50.39 -42.39 19.44
C LEU A 408 51.15 -41.91 18.20
N PRO A 409 50.65 -40.89 17.51
CA PRO A 409 51.35 -40.29 16.38
C PRO A 409 52.64 -39.59 16.88
N ASP A 410 53.63 -39.48 16.00
CA ASP A 410 54.90 -38.79 16.28
C ASP A 410 55.59 -39.25 17.61
N PHE A 411 55.62 -40.58 17.81
CA PHE A 411 56.11 -41.12 19.06
C PHE A 411 57.62 -41.48 18.97
N ASP A 412 58.41 -41.10 19.98
CA ASP A 412 59.79 -41.51 20.10
C ASP A 412 59.87 -42.91 20.74
N PRO A 413 60.43 -43.92 20.02
CA PRO A 413 60.57 -45.28 20.56
C PRO A 413 61.33 -45.38 21.86
N GLN A 414 62.23 -44.45 22.15
CA GLN A 414 62.98 -44.41 23.41
C GLN A 414 62.05 -44.13 24.62
N GLY A 415 60.90 -43.49 24.39
CA GLY A 415 59.91 -43.20 25.41
C GLY A 415 58.98 -44.41 25.75
N LEU A 416 59.12 -45.56 25.08
CA LEU A 416 58.26 -46.72 25.33
C LEU A 416 58.23 -47.23 26.77
N PRO A 417 59.38 -47.46 27.44
CA PRO A 417 59.34 -47.95 28.82
C PRO A 417 58.59 -46.96 29.75
N ALA A 418 58.85 -45.70 29.64
CA ALA A 418 58.20 -44.70 30.47
C ALA A 418 56.69 -44.57 30.17
N LEU A 419 56.26 -44.77 28.91
CA LEU A 419 54.84 -44.84 28.55
C LEU A 419 54.17 -46.09 29.14
N ALA A 420 54.84 -47.24 29.01
CA ALA A 420 54.36 -48.53 29.55
C ALA A 420 54.13 -48.44 31.07
N GLU A 421 55.12 -47.92 31.80
CA GLU A 421 55.01 -47.66 33.23
C GLU A 421 53.84 -46.74 33.57
N ARG A 422 53.71 -45.63 32.89
CA ARG A 422 52.60 -44.67 33.07
C ARG A 422 51.25 -45.29 32.86
N VAL A 423 51.07 -46.07 31.78
CA VAL A 423 49.83 -46.78 31.47
C VAL A 423 49.53 -47.82 32.56
N LEU A 424 50.48 -48.66 32.94
CA LEU A 424 50.29 -49.64 33.99
C LEU A 424 49.91 -48.98 35.33
N HIS A 425 50.63 -47.93 35.71
CA HIS A 425 50.40 -47.22 36.97
C HIS A 425 49.05 -46.48 36.97
N ALA A 426 48.62 -45.88 35.85
CA ALA A 426 47.33 -45.24 35.72
C ALA A 426 46.17 -46.27 35.83
N CYS A 427 46.31 -47.39 35.18
CA CYS A 427 45.29 -48.44 35.23
C CYS A 427 45.31 -49.24 36.56
N ALA A 428 46.33 -49.10 37.39
CA ALA A 428 46.40 -49.69 38.71
C ALA A 428 45.82 -48.78 39.83
N GLN A 429 45.30 -47.57 39.46
CA GLN A 429 44.67 -46.68 40.43
C GLN A 429 43.41 -47.29 41.05
N PRO A 430 43.10 -47.07 42.35
CA PRO A 430 41.92 -47.61 43.00
C PRO A 430 40.62 -47.36 42.23
N CYS A 431 39.85 -48.39 42.00
CA CYS A 431 38.54 -48.31 41.38
C CYS A 431 37.48 -48.76 42.40
N TRP A 432 36.73 -47.80 42.92
CA TRP A 432 35.77 -48.04 43.98
C TRP A 432 34.38 -48.36 43.42
N TRP A 433 33.87 -49.55 43.78
CA TRP A 433 32.49 -49.95 43.48
C TRP A 433 31.80 -50.40 44.77
N GLN A 434 30.68 -49.78 45.14
CA GLN A 434 29.90 -50.09 46.36
C GLN A 434 30.76 -50.24 47.65
N GLY A 435 31.77 -49.39 47.77
CA GLY A 435 32.67 -49.38 48.97
C GLY A 435 33.80 -50.42 48.93
N GLN A 436 33.95 -51.16 47.85
CA GLN A 436 35.06 -52.10 47.63
C GLN A 436 36.00 -51.55 46.57
N ASP A 437 37.29 -51.72 46.73
CA ASP A 437 38.30 -51.45 45.73
C ASP A 437 38.40 -52.67 44.80
N VAL A 438 37.75 -52.60 43.61
CA VAL A 438 37.72 -53.67 42.62
C VAL A 438 39.01 -53.76 41.81
N GLN A 439 39.94 -52.81 41.96
CA GLN A 439 41.22 -52.78 41.27
C GLN A 439 42.11 -53.99 41.69
N GLN A 440 41.94 -54.51 42.92
CA GLN A 440 42.65 -55.65 43.38
C GLN A 440 42.37 -56.97 42.59
N LEU A 441 41.27 -57.01 41.85
CA LEU A 441 40.88 -58.09 41.02
C LEU A 441 41.34 -57.96 39.56
N LEU A 442 41.91 -56.80 39.25
CA LEU A 442 42.21 -56.41 37.88
C LEU A 442 43.70 -56.24 37.64
N GLY A 443 44.15 -56.71 36.51
CA GLY A 443 45.43 -56.35 35.93
C GLY A 443 45.23 -55.77 34.52
N ILE A 444 46.29 -55.39 33.92
CA ILE A 444 46.27 -54.98 32.53
C ILE A 444 47.49 -55.59 31.80
N SER A 445 47.24 -56.28 30.69
CA SER A 445 48.29 -56.82 29.81
C SER A 445 48.29 -56.03 28.50
N GLY A 446 49.46 -55.69 28.02
CA GLY A 446 49.55 -54.89 26.77
C GLY A 446 50.66 -55.30 25.85
N GLY A 447 50.47 -54.99 24.60
CA GLY A 447 51.49 -55.20 23.55
C GLY A 447 51.64 -53.93 22.70
N VAL A 448 52.88 -53.67 22.32
CA VAL A 448 53.23 -52.50 21.50
C VAL A 448 53.67 -52.93 20.11
N ALA A 449 53.22 -52.16 19.12
CA ALA A 449 53.75 -52.22 17.75
C ALA A 449 54.14 -50.79 17.27
N LEU A 450 55.21 -50.71 16.52
CA LEU A 450 55.74 -49.47 15.98
C LEU A 450 55.74 -49.50 14.45
N SER A 451 55.33 -48.45 13.82
CA SER A 451 55.58 -48.19 12.41
C SER A 451 56.88 -47.39 12.26
N PRO A 452 57.76 -47.71 11.31
CA PRO A 452 57.63 -48.77 10.30
C PRO A 452 58.08 -50.19 10.70
N GLN A 453 58.66 -50.38 11.89
CA GLN A 453 59.34 -51.63 12.30
C GLN A 453 58.45 -52.86 12.27
N HIS A 454 57.20 -52.73 12.68
CA HIS A 454 56.22 -53.84 12.75
C HIS A 454 55.19 -53.81 11.64
N GLY A 455 55.35 -52.84 10.70
CA GLY A 455 54.49 -52.66 9.56
C GLY A 455 54.13 -51.23 9.29
N THR A 456 53.54 -50.97 8.11
CA THR A 456 53.14 -49.63 7.64
C THR A 456 51.63 -49.51 7.48
N GLN A 457 50.88 -50.56 7.76
CA GLN A 457 49.41 -50.58 7.67
C GLN A 457 48.81 -50.80 9.06
N PHE A 458 47.66 -50.22 9.31
CA PHE A 458 46.96 -50.30 10.58
C PHE A 458 46.71 -51.72 11.04
N GLU A 459 46.22 -52.56 10.15
CA GLU A 459 45.89 -53.95 10.47
C GLU A 459 47.16 -54.82 10.78
N GLN A 460 48.30 -54.43 10.22
CA GLN A 460 49.58 -55.10 10.52
C GLN A 460 50.02 -54.71 11.95
N LEU A 461 50.00 -53.42 12.28
CA LEU A 461 50.35 -52.92 13.59
C LEU A 461 49.43 -53.46 14.68
N LEU A 462 48.13 -53.54 14.40
CA LEU A 462 47.14 -54.04 15.32
C LEU A 462 47.42 -55.52 15.65
N ARG A 463 47.68 -56.35 14.61
CA ARG A 463 48.03 -57.77 14.81
C ARG A 463 49.34 -57.96 15.59
N GLN A 464 50.35 -57.15 15.32
CA GLN A 464 51.64 -57.26 16.02
C GLN A 464 51.53 -56.83 17.48
N ALA A 465 50.75 -55.78 17.75
CA ALA A 465 50.50 -55.37 19.13
C ALA A 465 49.65 -56.43 19.87
N ASP A 466 48.64 -57.01 19.24
CA ASP A 466 47.83 -58.09 19.82
C ASP A 466 48.71 -59.30 20.17
N ALA A 467 49.58 -59.76 19.20
CA ALA A 467 50.51 -60.84 19.45
C ALA A 467 51.46 -60.56 20.68
N ALA A 468 51.97 -59.36 20.77
CA ALA A 468 52.81 -58.95 21.92
C ALA A 468 51.99 -58.90 23.23
N MET A 469 50.74 -58.47 23.22
CA MET A 469 49.84 -58.49 24.37
C MET A 469 49.57 -59.95 24.82
N TYR A 470 49.29 -60.84 23.83
CA TYR A 470 49.10 -62.25 24.16
C TYR A 470 50.32 -62.86 24.84
N HIS A 471 51.56 -62.55 24.40
CA HIS A 471 52.79 -62.93 25.09
C HIS A 471 52.88 -62.32 26.52
N ALA A 472 52.45 -61.08 26.71
CA ALA A 472 52.37 -60.45 28.07
C ALA A 472 51.46 -61.31 28.98
N LYS A 473 50.31 -61.78 28.49
CA LYS A 473 49.39 -62.63 29.23
C LYS A 473 50.01 -64.01 29.59
N GLN A 474 50.74 -64.67 28.67
CA GLN A 474 51.41 -65.91 28.92
C GLN A 474 52.59 -65.78 29.89
N GLY A 475 53.28 -64.64 29.85
CA GLY A 475 54.44 -64.35 30.70
C GLY A 475 54.13 -64.06 32.16
N GLY A 476 52.82 -64.11 32.58
CA GLY A 476 52.42 -63.86 33.96
C GLY A 476 51.51 -62.66 34.17
N ARG A 477 50.99 -62.03 33.08
CA ARG A 477 50.06 -60.87 33.05
C ARG A 477 50.65 -59.63 33.73
N GLY A 478 49.85 -58.57 33.83
CA GLY A 478 50.25 -57.35 34.53
C GLY A 478 51.45 -56.61 33.89
N ARG A 479 51.66 -56.75 32.57
CA ARG A 479 52.87 -56.26 31.90
C ARG A 479 52.56 -55.76 30.47
N ILE A 480 53.47 -54.94 29.97
CA ILE A 480 53.45 -54.53 28.56
C ILE A 480 54.69 -55.01 27.85
N CYS A 481 54.51 -55.67 26.72
CA CYS A 481 55.58 -56.27 25.95
C CYS A 481 55.66 -55.66 24.54
N ILE A 482 56.83 -55.75 23.92
CA ILE A 482 57.07 -55.46 22.49
C ILE A 482 57.85 -56.63 21.90
N CYS A 483 57.58 -56.99 20.64
CA CYS A 483 58.34 -57.99 19.88
C CYS A 483 59.10 -57.24 18.78
N TRP A 484 60.44 -57.23 18.91
CA TRP A 484 61.27 -56.65 17.85
C TRP A 484 61.46 -57.67 16.70
N PRO A 485 61.54 -57.23 15.44
CA PRO A 485 61.60 -58.16 14.26
C PRO A 485 62.64 -59.22 14.34
N ASP A 486 63.76 -59.01 14.99
CA ASP A 486 64.89 -59.91 15.04
C ASP A 486 65.24 -60.40 16.46
N SER A 487 64.28 -60.32 17.40
CA SER A 487 64.53 -60.63 18.83
C SER A 487 63.31 -61.25 19.49
N ASP A 488 63.55 -61.90 20.65
CA ASP A 488 62.48 -62.35 21.54
C ASP A 488 61.66 -61.16 22.14
N TYR A 489 60.49 -61.47 22.65
CA TYR A 489 59.61 -60.50 23.28
C TYR A 489 60.29 -59.81 24.48
N GLN A 490 60.35 -58.50 24.43
CA GLN A 490 60.89 -57.67 25.52
C GLN A 490 59.77 -57.15 26.39
N VAL A 491 59.89 -57.33 27.69
CA VAL A 491 59.04 -56.70 28.67
C VAL A 491 59.48 -55.23 28.83
N LEU A 492 58.55 -54.26 28.52
CA LEU A 492 58.81 -52.83 28.65
C LEU A 492 58.58 -52.31 30.07
N ALA A 493 57.52 -52.84 30.71
CA ALA A 493 57.18 -52.57 32.11
C ALA A 493 56.34 -53.72 32.69
N ALA A 494 56.40 -53.95 34.00
CA ALA A 494 55.55 -54.90 34.72
C ALA A 494 55.17 -54.31 36.08
N LEU A 495 53.96 -54.63 36.58
CA LEU A 495 53.45 -54.29 37.92
C LEU A 495 53.97 -55.26 38.94
#